data_751facede8a5502807f404d2e4c4e719
#
_entry.id   751facede8a5502807f404d2e4c4e719
#
_cell.length_a   1.000
_cell.length_b   1.000
_cell.length_c   1.000
_cell.angle_alpha   90.00
_cell.angle_beta   90.00
_cell.angle_gamma   90.00
#
_symmetry.space_group_name_H-M   'P 1'
#
loop_
_entity.id
_entity.type
_entity.pdbx_description
1 polymer ?
#
loop_
_entity_poly.entity_id
_entity_poly.type
_entity_poly.pdbx_seq_one_letter_code
_entity_poly.pdbx_strand_id
1 'polypeptide(L)'
;WLHRNLLGGGERLRLGAEIMGIGGTTGGTDYELTLAFSRPATFGSDTDFFTNAVISSLNEPNFSSDRVSIEAGVHRYATPEREYSLGVGYTAANTMDTFGTRSYRILTLPLSAEFDYRDDDLNATKGYYAKASLTPFLNLRGTTNGARGFIDTRAYRSLGADKRMTFAVRGQLGFVAGPSLRNAPADLLFYSGGGGTVRGHNYQSLGVDQGNWNTIGGASFIGLSGEVRVKTGEKLSVVGFYDTGFVGSKVVPRNRSGNWHSGAGLGVRYDTGIGPIRFDVAAPVG
;
A
#
# COMPACT_ATOMS: atom_id res chain seq x y z
N TRP A 1 7.82 -17.42 -12.12
CA TRP A 1 9.02 -18.27 -12.19
C TRP A 1 10.11 -17.74 -11.27
N LEU A 2 10.84 -18.63 -10.58
CA LEU A 2 11.93 -18.29 -9.67
C LEU A 2 13.15 -19.18 -9.98
N HIS A 3 14.30 -18.55 -10.23
CA HIS A 3 15.60 -19.22 -10.27
C HIS A 3 16.40 -18.85 -9.02
N ARG A 4 16.91 -19.84 -8.33
CA ARG A 4 17.75 -19.67 -7.13
C ARG A 4 19.19 -20.00 -7.51
N ASN A 5 20.13 -19.20 -6.99
CA ASN A 5 21.57 -19.40 -7.20
C ASN A 5 21.99 -19.25 -8.68
N LEU A 6 21.56 -18.16 -9.31
CA LEU A 6 21.75 -17.92 -10.74
C LEU A 6 23.24 -17.87 -11.15
N LEU A 7 24.08 -17.26 -10.33
CA LEU A 7 25.51 -17.03 -10.55
C LEU A 7 26.40 -17.79 -9.57
N GLY A 8 25.86 -18.63 -8.67
CA GLY A 8 26.59 -19.40 -7.69
C GLY A 8 26.76 -18.74 -6.33
N GLY A 9 26.29 -17.51 -6.14
CA GLY A 9 26.38 -16.73 -4.90
C GLY A 9 25.08 -16.64 -4.11
N GLY A 10 24.10 -17.51 -4.38
CA GLY A 10 22.80 -17.52 -3.71
C GLY A 10 21.80 -16.50 -4.26
N GLU A 11 22.09 -15.93 -5.42
CA GLU A 11 21.23 -14.95 -6.08
C GLU A 11 19.85 -15.54 -6.40
N ARG A 12 18.84 -14.70 -6.34
CA ARG A 12 17.46 -15.03 -6.72
C ARG A 12 17.03 -14.16 -7.89
N LEU A 13 16.54 -14.77 -8.95
CA LEU A 13 15.90 -14.10 -10.07
C LEU A 13 14.45 -14.56 -10.15
N ARG A 14 13.52 -13.61 -9.99
CA ARG A 14 12.08 -13.84 -10.09
C ARG A 14 11.51 -13.11 -11.29
N LEU A 15 10.71 -13.83 -12.06
CA LEU A 15 9.84 -13.30 -13.11
C LEU A 15 8.40 -13.46 -12.64
N GLY A 16 7.63 -12.39 -12.62
CA GLY A 16 6.21 -12.37 -12.29
C GLY A 16 5.40 -11.79 -13.44
N ALA A 17 4.21 -12.33 -13.66
CA ALA A 17 3.19 -11.73 -14.50
C ALA A 17 1.86 -11.77 -13.75
N GLU A 18 1.19 -10.63 -13.66
CA GLU A 18 -0.05 -10.48 -12.91
C GLU A 18 -1.11 -9.80 -13.78
N ILE A 19 -2.34 -10.27 -13.66
CA ILE A 19 -3.53 -9.67 -14.28
C ILE A 19 -4.52 -9.43 -13.14
N MET A 20 -4.94 -8.18 -12.96
CA MET A 20 -5.84 -7.77 -11.89
C MET A 20 -7.08 -7.09 -12.47
N GLY A 21 -8.13 -6.92 -11.64
CA GLY A 21 -9.35 -6.21 -12.06
C GLY A 21 -10.27 -7.01 -12.99
N ILE A 22 -10.04 -8.31 -13.22
CA ILE A 22 -10.85 -9.14 -14.12
C ILE A 22 -12.28 -9.23 -13.60
N GLY A 23 -13.26 -8.78 -14.41
CA GLY A 23 -14.68 -8.82 -14.04
C GLY A 23 -15.08 -7.83 -12.94
N GLY A 24 -14.19 -6.91 -12.55
CA GLY A 24 -14.50 -5.84 -11.62
C GLY A 24 -15.49 -4.82 -12.21
N THR A 25 -16.27 -4.18 -11.34
CA THR A 25 -17.21 -3.11 -11.72
C THR A 25 -16.60 -1.71 -11.59
N THR A 26 -15.39 -1.60 -11.07
CA THR A 26 -14.66 -0.34 -10.86
C THR A 26 -13.28 -0.44 -11.50
N GLY A 27 -12.95 0.51 -12.39
CA GLY A 27 -11.72 0.45 -13.18
C GLY A 27 -11.82 -0.56 -14.33
N GLY A 28 -10.68 -0.96 -14.86
CA GLY A 28 -10.53 -1.97 -15.92
C GLY A 28 -9.60 -3.10 -15.50
N THR A 29 -9.04 -3.77 -16.50
CA THR A 29 -8.05 -4.83 -16.27
C THR A 29 -6.65 -4.22 -16.23
N ASP A 30 -5.90 -4.56 -15.18
CA ASP A 30 -4.50 -4.18 -15.01
C ASP A 30 -3.57 -5.31 -15.42
N TYR A 31 -2.43 -4.94 -15.94
CA TYR A 31 -1.37 -5.87 -16.32
C TYR A 31 -0.05 -5.44 -15.68
N GLU A 32 0.67 -6.41 -15.12
CA GLU A 32 2.00 -6.16 -14.58
C GLU A 32 2.97 -7.29 -14.91
N LEU A 33 4.16 -6.92 -15.38
CA LEU A 33 5.31 -7.80 -15.53
C LEU A 33 6.41 -7.32 -14.60
N THR A 34 6.93 -8.21 -13.77
CA THR A 34 7.99 -7.93 -12.81
C THR A 34 9.21 -8.80 -13.07
N LEU A 35 10.38 -8.17 -13.09
CA LEU A 35 11.69 -8.81 -13.01
C LEU A 35 12.36 -8.37 -11.72
N ALA A 36 12.56 -9.28 -10.77
CA ALA A 36 13.22 -8.99 -9.52
C ALA A 36 14.50 -9.84 -9.37
N PHE A 37 15.61 -9.18 -9.13
CA PHE A 37 16.89 -9.82 -8.83
C PHE A 37 17.33 -9.43 -7.42
N SER A 38 17.82 -10.39 -6.64
CA SER A 38 18.46 -10.12 -5.37
C SER A 38 19.72 -10.95 -5.19
N ARG A 39 20.73 -10.35 -4.56
CA ARG A 39 21.98 -11.00 -4.18
C ARG A 39 22.19 -10.82 -2.69
N PRO A 40 22.17 -11.92 -1.89
CA PRO A 40 22.38 -11.85 -0.47
C PRO A 40 23.81 -11.47 -0.11
N ALA A 41 23.99 -10.97 1.10
CA ALA A 41 25.29 -10.67 1.72
C ALA A 41 26.24 -9.83 0.85
N THR A 42 25.72 -8.84 0.11
CA THR A 42 26.52 -8.08 -0.87
C THR A 42 27.45 -7.05 -0.21
N PHE A 43 27.01 -6.37 0.84
CA PHE A 43 27.78 -5.35 1.57
C PHE A 43 27.96 -5.70 3.06
N GLY A 44 27.61 -6.90 3.43
CA GLY A 44 27.63 -7.45 4.79
C GLY A 44 26.70 -8.64 4.88
N SER A 45 26.84 -9.48 5.89
CA SER A 45 26.03 -10.71 6.06
C SER A 45 24.53 -10.45 6.20
N ASP A 46 24.17 -9.26 6.63
CA ASP A 46 22.80 -8.80 6.91
C ASP A 46 22.25 -7.86 5.82
N THR A 47 22.92 -7.73 4.67
CA THR A 47 22.57 -6.75 3.64
C THR A 47 22.51 -7.40 2.27
N ASP A 48 21.34 -7.36 1.64
CA ASP A 48 21.08 -7.83 0.29
C ASP A 48 21.12 -6.65 -0.69
N PHE A 49 21.71 -6.85 -1.85
CA PHE A 49 21.51 -5.99 -3.02
C PHE A 49 20.25 -6.45 -3.75
N PHE A 50 19.46 -5.51 -4.26
CA PHE A 50 18.31 -5.83 -5.12
C PHE A 50 18.23 -4.93 -6.35
N THR A 51 17.58 -5.46 -7.39
CA THR A 51 17.14 -4.71 -8.57
C THR A 51 15.76 -5.21 -8.97
N ASN A 52 14.84 -4.26 -9.18
CA ASN A 52 13.48 -4.55 -9.64
C ASN A 52 13.22 -3.77 -10.93
N ALA A 53 12.66 -4.43 -11.94
CA ALA A 53 12.12 -3.78 -13.12
C ALA A 53 10.65 -4.17 -13.26
N VAL A 54 9.78 -3.19 -13.51
CA VAL A 54 8.34 -3.39 -13.63
C VAL A 54 7.84 -2.70 -14.88
N ILE A 55 7.03 -3.41 -15.67
CA ILE A 55 6.24 -2.86 -16.76
C ILE A 55 4.78 -3.07 -16.37
N SER A 56 4.00 -2.00 -16.30
CA SER A 56 2.59 -2.10 -15.92
C SER A 56 1.69 -1.19 -16.76
N SER A 57 0.48 -1.67 -17.01
CA SER A 57 -0.64 -0.90 -17.55
C SER A 57 -1.76 -0.95 -16.53
N LEU A 58 -2.02 0.17 -15.88
CA LEU A 58 -3.03 0.34 -14.83
C LEU A 58 -4.25 1.00 -15.42
N ASN A 59 -5.43 0.49 -15.11
CA ASN A 59 -6.72 1.02 -15.51
C ASN A 59 -7.63 1.20 -14.30
N GLU A 60 -7.25 2.13 -13.46
CA GLU A 60 -7.86 2.43 -12.19
C GLU A 60 -9.14 3.27 -12.34
N PRO A 61 -10.05 3.31 -11.35
CA PRO A 61 -11.32 4.06 -11.46
C PRO A 61 -11.17 5.54 -11.82
N ASN A 62 -10.06 6.16 -11.44
CA ASN A 62 -9.87 7.61 -11.56
C ASN A 62 -8.73 8.00 -12.52
N PHE A 63 -7.96 7.04 -13.01
CA PHE A 63 -6.86 7.28 -13.95
C PHE A 63 -6.45 6.00 -14.67
N SER A 64 -5.74 6.14 -15.78
CA SER A 64 -4.97 5.05 -16.38
C SER A 64 -3.50 5.45 -16.47
N SER A 65 -2.59 4.48 -16.42
CA SER A 65 -1.14 4.73 -16.44
C SER A 65 -0.38 3.57 -17.06
N ASP A 66 0.32 3.83 -18.16
CA ASP A 66 1.31 2.93 -18.72
C ASP A 66 2.69 3.30 -18.18
N ARG A 67 3.36 2.36 -17.53
CA ARG A 67 4.56 2.64 -16.75
C ARG A 67 5.65 1.60 -16.99
N VAL A 68 6.89 2.08 -17.07
CA VAL A 68 8.10 1.29 -16.96
C VAL A 68 8.93 1.86 -15.84
N SER A 69 9.34 1.03 -14.89
CA SER A 69 10.18 1.44 -13.78
C SER A 69 11.34 0.47 -13.56
N ILE A 70 12.46 1.00 -13.13
CA ILE A 70 13.60 0.23 -12.65
C ILE A 70 14.08 0.85 -11.33
N GLU A 71 14.38 0.00 -10.37
CA GLU A 71 14.91 0.40 -9.07
C GLU A 71 16.06 -0.54 -8.70
N ALA A 72 17.13 0.00 -8.12
CA ALA A 72 18.21 -0.79 -7.54
C ALA A 72 18.56 -0.22 -6.16
N GLY A 73 18.94 -1.09 -5.23
CA GLY A 73 19.19 -0.66 -3.88
C GLY A 73 19.73 -1.75 -2.97
N VAL A 74 19.71 -1.44 -1.70
CA VAL A 74 20.11 -2.36 -0.62
C VAL A 74 18.98 -2.55 0.37
N HIS A 75 18.85 -3.76 0.86
CA HIS A 75 17.93 -4.14 1.91
C HIS A 75 18.74 -4.73 3.07
N ARG A 76 18.62 -4.14 4.25
CA ARG A 76 19.33 -4.55 5.43
C ARG A 76 18.39 -5.15 6.47
N TYR A 77 18.66 -6.38 6.88
CA TYR A 77 18.01 -7.12 7.96
C TYR A 77 18.79 -6.90 9.26
N ALA A 78 18.57 -5.76 9.92
CA ALA A 78 19.33 -5.39 11.12
C ALA A 78 19.05 -6.36 12.31
N THR A 79 17.79 -6.81 12.42
CA THR A 79 17.34 -7.93 13.26
C THR A 79 16.18 -8.64 12.56
N PRO A 80 15.70 -9.81 13.02
CA PRO A 80 14.52 -10.47 12.46
C PRO A 80 13.28 -9.57 12.43
N GLU A 81 13.21 -8.58 13.35
CA GLU A 81 12.07 -7.67 13.49
C GLU A 81 12.31 -6.29 12.85
N ARG A 82 13.51 -6.01 12.33
CA ARG A 82 13.89 -4.66 11.85
C ARG A 82 14.57 -4.72 10.51
N GLU A 83 13.92 -4.11 9.53
CA GLU A 83 14.40 -4.06 8.16
C GLU A 83 14.46 -2.62 7.66
N TYR A 84 15.48 -2.33 6.85
CA TYR A 84 15.67 -1.02 6.23
C TYR A 84 15.97 -1.19 4.75
N SER A 85 15.46 -0.30 3.92
CA SER A 85 15.86 -0.27 2.51
C SER A 85 16.19 1.13 2.04
N LEU A 86 17.10 1.20 1.09
CA LEU A 86 17.48 2.41 0.38
C LEU A 86 17.72 2.04 -1.08
N GLY A 87 17.12 2.79 -1.98
CA GLY A 87 17.26 2.55 -3.42
C GLY A 87 17.39 3.82 -4.23
N VAL A 88 17.68 3.65 -5.49
CA VAL A 88 17.57 4.66 -6.55
C VAL A 88 16.71 4.05 -7.64
N GLY A 89 15.70 4.79 -8.08
CA GLY A 89 14.76 4.34 -9.09
C GLY A 89 14.58 5.33 -10.22
N TYR A 90 14.19 4.83 -11.38
CA TYR A 90 13.74 5.61 -12.51
C TYR A 90 12.40 5.08 -13.00
N THR A 91 11.46 5.98 -13.24
CA THR A 91 10.12 5.65 -13.76
C THR A 91 9.81 6.52 -14.97
N ALA A 92 9.40 5.87 -16.04
CA ALA A 92 8.80 6.49 -17.21
C ALA A 92 7.33 6.11 -17.25
N ALA A 93 6.43 7.10 -17.24
CA ALA A 93 4.99 6.86 -17.24
C ALA A 93 4.24 7.81 -18.18
N ASN A 94 3.17 7.30 -18.79
CA ASN A 94 2.14 8.09 -19.45
C ASN A 94 0.85 7.88 -18.67
N THR A 95 0.35 8.92 -18.03
CA THR A 95 -0.83 8.85 -17.18
C THR A 95 -1.94 9.72 -17.76
N MET A 96 -3.14 9.19 -17.83
CA MET A 96 -4.36 9.90 -18.23
C MET A 96 -5.32 9.95 -17.05
N ASP A 97 -5.78 11.15 -16.71
CA ASP A 97 -6.80 11.40 -15.70
C ASP A 97 -7.74 12.53 -16.15
N THR A 98 -8.54 13.06 -15.23
CA THR A 98 -9.49 14.16 -15.52
C THR A 98 -8.82 15.44 -16.06
N PHE A 99 -7.51 15.61 -15.90
CA PHE A 99 -6.72 16.74 -16.43
C PHE A 99 -6.07 16.45 -17.78
N GLY A 100 -6.34 15.29 -18.38
CA GLY A 100 -5.78 14.83 -19.66
C GLY A 100 -4.52 13.98 -19.52
N THR A 101 -3.89 13.68 -20.66
CA THR A 101 -2.71 12.81 -20.72
C THR A 101 -1.43 13.59 -20.43
N ARG A 102 -0.59 13.03 -19.57
CA ARG A 102 0.69 13.62 -19.17
C ARG A 102 1.77 12.55 -19.13
N SER A 103 2.96 12.93 -19.59
CA SER A 103 4.14 12.04 -19.57
C SER A 103 5.10 12.47 -18.46
N TYR A 104 5.59 11.50 -17.73
CA TYR A 104 6.51 11.69 -16.62
C TYR A 104 7.82 10.91 -16.85
N ARG A 105 8.92 11.48 -16.39
CA ARG A 105 10.23 10.84 -16.29
C ARG A 105 10.79 11.18 -14.92
N ILE A 106 10.69 10.25 -13.99
CA ILE A 106 10.90 10.51 -12.57
C ILE A 106 12.10 9.72 -12.08
N LEU A 107 13.06 10.41 -11.50
CA LEU A 107 14.13 9.83 -10.69
C LEU A 107 13.67 9.80 -9.24
N THR A 108 13.82 8.68 -8.54
CA THR A 108 13.36 8.47 -7.16
C THR A 108 14.50 8.01 -6.25
N LEU A 109 14.38 8.36 -4.96
CA LEU A 109 15.25 7.86 -3.89
C LEU A 109 14.37 7.21 -2.80
N PRO A 110 13.85 5.98 -3.03
CA PRO A 110 13.02 5.32 -2.04
C PRO A 110 13.82 4.89 -0.82
N LEU A 111 13.27 5.21 0.36
CA LEU A 111 13.74 4.78 1.67
C LEU A 111 12.59 4.11 2.39
N SER A 112 12.87 3.04 3.13
CA SER A 112 11.89 2.47 4.05
C SER A 112 12.53 1.92 5.31
N ALA A 113 11.73 1.90 6.38
CA ALA A 113 12.01 1.22 7.64
C ALA A 113 10.79 0.41 8.04
N GLU A 114 11.00 -0.85 8.42
CA GLU A 114 9.97 -1.77 8.82
C GLU A 114 10.31 -2.40 10.18
N PHE A 115 9.33 -2.44 11.06
CA PHE A 115 9.41 -3.00 12.40
C PHE A 115 8.26 -3.98 12.58
N ASP A 116 8.54 -5.25 12.72
CA ASP A 116 7.53 -6.29 12.91
C ASP A 116 7.78 -7.07 14.19
N TYR A 117 7.03 -6.74 15.21
CA TYR A 117 7.04 -7.36 16.53
C TYR A 117 5.73 -8.12 16.80
N ARG A 118 5.04 -8.56 15.75
CA ARG A 118 3.86 -9.40 15.87
C ARG A 118 4.23 -10.83 16.26
N ASP A 119 3.33 -11.49 16.95
CA ASP A 119 3.47 -12.91 17.27
C ASP A 119 3.18 -13.83 16.08
N ASP A 120 2.48 -13.36 15.06
CA ASP A 120 2.15 -14.05 13.81
C ASP A 120 1.84 -13.05 12.71
N ASP A 121 2.41 -13.24 11.50
CA ASP A 121 2.28 -12.30 10.39
C ASP A 121 0.89 -12.32 9.75
N LEU A 122 0.21 -13.46 9.80
CA LEU A 122 -1.06 -13.68 9.13
C LEU A 122 -2.25 -13.52 10.07
N ASN A 123 -2.09 -13.89 11.35
CA ASN A 123 -3.17 -13.87 12.34
C ASN A 123 -2.71 -13.35 13.71
N ALA A 124 -2.08 -12.17 13.70
CA ALA A 124 -1.54 -11.57 14.90
C ALA A 124 -2.58 -11.43 16.03
N THR A 125 -2.15 -11.83 17.23
CA THR A 125 -2.93 -11.73 18.48
C THR A 125 -2.28 -10.80 19.49
N LYS A 126 -0.97 -10.50 19.31
CA LYS A 126 -0.17 -9.64 20.19
C LYS A 126 0.93 -8.97 19.37
N GLY A 127 1.38 -7.82 19.86
CA GLY A 127 2.52 -7.09 19.29
C GLY A 127 2.09 -5.97 18.38
N TYR A 128 3.04 -5.46 17.61
CA TYR A 128 2.81 -4.35 16.69
C TYR A 128 3.65 -4.49 15.42
N TYR A 129 3.18 -3.84 14.39
CA TYR A 129 3.84 -3.65 13.11
C TYR A 129 3.89 -2.16 12.79
N ALA A 130 5.00 -1.69 12.25
CA ALA A 130 5.13 -0.32 11.75
C ALA A 130 6.02 -0.31 10.52
N LYS A 131 5.52 0.27 9.41
CA LYS A 131 6.30 0.53 8.21
C LYS A 131 6.20 1.98 7.85
N ALA A 132 7.35 2.63 7.66
CA ALA A 132 7.47 3.98 7.15
C ALA A 132 8.22 3.95 5.83
N SER A 133 7.73 4.70 4.83
CA SER A 133 8.40 4.91 3.55
C SER A 133 8.44 6.38 3.21
N LEU A 134 9.56 6.82 2.62
CA LEU A 134 9.75 8.16 2.09
C LEU A 134 10.44 8.04 0.73
N THR A 135 9.83 8.62 -0.29
CA THR A 135 10.35 8.59 -1.66
C THR A 135 10.43 10.04 -2.19
N PRO A 136 11.55 10.74 -1.98
CA PRO A 136 11.86 11.93 -2.75
C PRO A 136 11.91 11.62 -4.24
N PHE A 137 11.46 12.56 -5.08
CA PHE A 137 11.47 12.38 -6.51
C PHE A 137 11.76 13.67 -7.28
N LEU A 138 12.43 13.52 -8.42
CA LEU A 138 12.73 14.58 -9.37
C LEU A 138 12.09 14.23 -10.72
N ASN A 139 11.28 15.14 -11.26
CA ASN A 139 10.74 14.99 -12.60
C ASN A 139 11.70 15.59 -13.63
N LEU A 140 12.31 14.73 -14.44
CA LEU A 140 13.30 15.12 -15.45
C LEU A 140 12.68 15.81 -16.68
N ARG A 141 11.36 15.79 -16.83
CA ARG A 141 10.59 16.44 -17.92
C ARG A 141 9.71 17.60 -17.45
N GLY A 142 10.04 18.21 -16.31
CA GLY A 142 9.25 19.30 -15.77
C GLY A 142 9.80 19.81 -14.44
N THR A 143 9.10 20.75 -13.84
CA THR A 143 9.48 21.36 -12.56
C THR A 143 8.81 20.71 -11.35
N THR A 144 8.15 19.57 -11.52
CA THR A 144 7.29 18.94 -10.52
C THR A 144 8.09 17.97 -9.66
N ASN A 145 8.97 18.51 -8.83
CA ASN A 145 9.74 17.72 -7.87
C ASN A 145 8.98 17.62 -6.55
N GLY A 146 9.29 16.60 -5.75
CA GLY A 146 8.62 16.44 -4.49
C GLY A 146 9.07 15.23 -3.68
N ALA A 147 8.23 14.85 -2.74
CA ALA A 147 8.39 13.64 -1.94
C ALA A 147 7.02 13.01 -1.64
N ARG A 148 6.96 11.69 -1.67
CA ARG A 148 5.83 10.90 -1.18
C ARG A 148 6.24 10.20 0.10
N GLY A 149 5.47 10.35 1.16
CA GLY A 149 5.65 9.62 2.40
C GLY A 149 4.42 8.80 2.73
N PHE A 150 4.64 7.64 3.36
CA PHE A 150 3.56 6.79 3.84
C PHE A 150 3.98 6.04 5.09
N ILE A 151 3.09 5.96 6.07
CA ILE A 151 3.25 5.20 7.31
C ILE A 151 2.05 4.29 7.46
N ASP A 152 2.27 3.01 7.78
CA ASP A 152 1.25 2.02 8.15
C ASP A 152 1.66 1.42 9.49
N THR A 153 0.81 1.54 10.49
CA THR A 153 1.03 0.99 11.83
C THR A 153 -0.13 0.09 12.22
N ARG A 154 0.17 -1.00 12.91
CA ARG A 154 -0.83 -1.95 13.41
C ARG A 154 -0.45 -2.39 14.82
N ALA A 155 -1.41 -2.55 15.69
CA ALA A 155 -1.19 -3.09 17.03
C ALA A 155 -2.29 -4.08 17.40
N TYR A 156 -1.90 -5.10 18.14
CA TYR A 156 -2.75 -6.23 18.48
C TYR A 156 -2.64 -6.53 19.98
N ARG A 157 -3.77 -6.82 20.61
CA ARG A 157 -3.81 -7.28 21.99
C ARG A 157 -4.98 -8.22 22.21
N SER A 158 -4.66 -9.42 22.68
CA SER A 158 -5.68 -10.40 23.09
C SER A 158 -5.94 -10.34 24.58
N LEU A 159 -7.18 -10.58 24.94
CA LEU A 159 -7.70 -10.67 26.30
C LEU A 159 -8.46 -11.97 26.52
N GLY A 160 -8.56 -12.37 27.80
CA GLY A 160 -9.28 -13.57 28.24
C GLY A 160 -8.44 -14.85 28.15
N ALA A 161 -8.99 -15.92 28.73
CA ALA A 161 -8.41 -17.26 28.60
C ALA A 161 -8.36 -17.64 27.12
N ASP A 162 -7.30 -18.33 26.72
CA ASP A 162 -7.08 -18.85 25.36
C ASP A 162 -7.11 -17.77 24.27
N LYS A 163 -6.79 -16.50 24.62
CA LYS A 163 -6.81 -15.37 23.70
C LYS A 163 -8.17 -15.25 22.97
N ARG A 164 -9.25 -15.43 23.70
CA ARG A 164 -10.61 -15.50 23.13
C ARG A 164 -11.04 -14.22 22.41
N MET A 165 -10.59 -13.08 22.87
CA MET A 165 -10.91 -11.78 22.27
C MET A 165 -9.61 -11.08 21.85
N THR A 166 -9.51 -10.65 20.60
CA THR A 166 -8.36 -9.87 20.08
C THR A 166 -8.84 -8.52 19.60
N PHE A 167 -8.23 -7.46 20.15
CA PHE A 167 -8.35 -6.10 19.63
C PHE A 167 -7.23 -5.85 18.65
N ALA A 168 -7.59 -5.32 17.47
CA ALA A 168 -6.65 -4.90 16.45
C ALA A 168 -6.96 -3.46 16.06
N VAL A 169 -5.91 -2.64 15.97
CA VAL A 169 -6.00 -1.26 15.49
C VAL A 169 -4.99 -1.04 14.38
N ARG A 170 -5.34 -0.22 13.38
CA ARG A 170 -4.46 0.20 12.30
C ARG A 170 -4.53 1.70 12.13
N GLY A 171 -3.37 2.34 11.95
CA GLY A 171 -3.24 3.74 11.59
C GLY A 171 -2.42 3.88 10.32
N GLN A 172 -2.88 4.71 9.40
CA GLN A 172 -2.20 5.01 8.14
C GLN A 172 -2.09 6.52 7.97
N LEU A 173 -0.93 7.00 7.54
CA LEU A 173 -0.68 8.39 7.21
C LEU A 173 0.05 8.47 5.89
N GLY A 174 -0.40 9.34 5.00
CA GLY A 174 0.22 9.56 3.71
C GLY A 174 0.31 11.02 3.33
N PHE A 175 1.37 11.40 2.62
CA PHE A 175 1.50 12.73 2.02
C PHE A 175 2.24 12.70 0.69
N VAL A 176 1.89 13.64 -0.19
CA VAL A 176 2.67 14.01 -1.39
C VAL A 176 2.92 15.50 -1.33
N ALA A 177 4.18 15.87 -1.16
CA ALA A 177 4.62 17.26 -1.09
C ALA A 177 5.38 17.65 -2.35
N GLY A 178 5.29 18.92 -2.75
CA GLY A 178 5.95 19.49 -3.91
C GLY A 178 4.97 19.81 -5.05
N PRO A 179 4.44 18.81 -5.78
CA PRO A 179 3.54 19.08 -6.90
C PRO A 179 2.14 19.53 -6.44
N SER A 180 1.46 20.32 -7.28
CA SER A 180 0.02 20.48 -7.16
C SER A 180 -0.69 19.21 -7.57
N LEU A 181 -1.94 18.97 -7.11
CA LEU A 181 -2.72 17.80 -7.49
C LEU A 181 -2.84 17.62 -9.02
N ARG A 182 -2.97 18.74 -9.73
CA ARG A 182 -3.06 18.74 -11.20
C ARG A 182 -1.79 18.25 -11.88
N ASN A 183 -0.62 18.52 -11.28
CA ASN A 183 0.69 18.24 -11.89
C ASN A 183 1.33 16.96 -11.32
N ALA A 184 0.82 16.43 -10.23
CA ALA A 184 1.29 15.15 -9.68
C ALA A 184 0.90 14.00 -10.60
N PRO A 185 1.75 12.99 -10.76
CA PRO A 185 1.31 11.70 -11.30
C PRO A 185 0.17 11.16 -10.45
N ALA A 186 -0.92 10.71 -11.08
CA ALA A 186 -2.11 10.26 -10.37
C ALA A 186 -1.84 9.03 -9.49
N ASP A 187 -0.90 8.18 -9.89
CA ASP A 187 -0.44 6.99 -9.17
C ASP A 187 0.38 7.30 -7.90
N LEU A 188 0.89 8.53 -7.74
CA LEU A 188 1.54 8.98 -6.49
C LEU A 188 0.53 9.52 -5.48
N LEU A 189 -0.65 9.94 -5.91
CA LEU A 189 -1.69 10.51 -5.07
C LEU A 189 -2.39 9.43 -4.24
N PHE A 190 -3.13 9.86 -3.22
CA PHE A 190 -3.85 8.96 -2.31
C PHE A 190 -5.33 8.92 -2.65
N TYR A 191 -5.86 7.70 -2.67
CA TYR A 191 -7.29 7.39 -2.78
C TYR A 191 -7.70 6.54 -1.58
N SER A 192 -8.97 6.50 -1.27
CA SER A 192 -9.55 5.67 -0.23
C SER A 192 -10.80 4.94 -0.74
N GLY A 193 -11.30 4.00 0.04
CA GLY A 193 -12.36 3.06 -0.31
C GLY A 193 -11.80 1.69 -0.65
N GLY A 194 -12.57 0.66 -0.35
CA GLY A 194 -12.20 -0.74 -0.52
C GLY A 194 -11.48 -1.34 0.70
N GLY A 195 -11.16 -2.62 0.61
CA GLY A 195 -10.65 -3.43 1.72
C GLY A 195 -9.29 -3.00 2.29
N GLY A 196 -8.52 -2.18 1.57
CA GLY A 196 -7.22 -1.70 2.02
C GLY A 196 -7.27 -0.46 2.91
N THR A 197 -8.39 0.30 2.89
CA THR A 197 -8.57 1.58 3.57
C THR A 197 -9.90 1.64 4.33
N VAL A 198 -11.02 2.00 3.69
CA VAL A 198 -12.34 2.12 4.30
C VAL A 198 -13.28 1.11 3.65
N ARG A 199 -13.52 -0.01 4.32
CA ARG A 199 -14.49 -1.04 3.88
C ARG A 199 -15.91 -0.46 3.86
N GLY A 200 -16.76 -0.98 2.97
CA GLY A 200 -18.12 -0.47 2.75
C GLY A 200 -18.22 0.56 1.63
N HIS A 201 -17.13 1.19 1.23
CA HIS A 201 -17.03 2.03 0.04
C HIS A 201 -16.36 1.27 -1.11
N ASN A 202 -16.73 1.62 -2.35
CA ASN A 202 -16.09 1.02 -3.53
C ASN A 202 -14.59 1.34 -3.58
N TYR A 203 -13.82 0.47 -4.21
CA TYR A 203 -12.39 0.64 -4.39
C TYR A 203 -12.07 1.99 -5.04
N GLN A 204 -11.17 2.75 -4.43
CA GLN A 204 -10.71 4.08 -4.85
C GLN A 204 -11.84 5.10 -5.13
N SER A 205 -13.04 4.90 -4.60
CA SER A 205 -14.16 5.81 -4.82
C SER A 205 -14.05 7.12 -4.04
N LEU A 206 -13.15 7.18 -3.07
CA LEU A 206 -12.97 8.32 -2.17
C LEU A 206 -11.67 9.06 -2.48
N GLY A 207 -11.79 10.35 -2.76
CA GLY A 207 -10.68 11.23 -3.09
C GLY A 207 -11.06 12.68 -2.91
N VAL A 208 -10.39 13.57 -3.63
CA VAL A 208 -10.71 15.01 -3.68
C VAL A 208 -11.71 15.25 -4.80
N ASP A 209 -12.90 15.70 -4.44
CA ASP A 209 -13.96 16.04 -5.39
C ASP A 209 -13.55 17.29 -6.20
N GLN A 210 -13.65 17.20 -7.53
CA GLN A 210 -13.43 18.28 -8.48
C GLN A 210 -14.74 18.82 -9.06
N GLY A 211 -15.89 18.35 -8.58
CA GLY A 211 -17.20 18.63 -9.16
C GLY A 211 -17.50 17.74 -10.38
N ASN A 212 -18.76 17.76 -10.83
CA ASN A 212 -19.23 16.97 -11.98
C ASN A 212 -18.90 15.45 -11.88
N TRP A 213 -18.94 14.90 -10.68
CA TRP A 213 -18.65 13.48 -10.38
C TRP A 213 -17.21 13.06 -10.66
N ASN A 214 -16.29 14.02 -10.82
CA ASN A 214 -14.87 13.74 -11.02
C ASN A 214 -14.14 13.70 -9.68
N THR A 215 -13.49 12.60 -9.40
CA THR A 215 -12.66 12.39 -8.20
C THR A 215 -11.19 12.24 -8.61
N ILE A 216 -10.31 12.94 -7.94
CA ILE A 216 -8.86 12.79 -8.08
C ILE A 216 -8.23 12.35 -6.75
N GLY A 217 -7.02 11.84 -6.80
CA GLY A 217 -6.27 11.52 -5.59
C GLY A 217 -5.89 12.75 -4.77
N GLY A 218 -5.72 12.57 -3.48
CA GLY A 218 -5.32 13.63 -2.56
C GLY A 218 -3.83 13.71 -2.32
N ALA A 219 -3.37 14.88 -1.86
CA ALA A 219 -2.01 15.11 -1.39
C ALA A 219 -1.79 14.64 0.05
N SER A 220 -2.84 14.34 0.79
CA SER A 220 -2.75 13.73 2.13
C SER A 220 -3.79 12.64 2.31
N PHE A 221 -3.43 11.69 3.15
CA PHE A 221 -4.28 10.56 3.52
C PHE A 221 -4.13 10.26 5.02
N ILE A 222 -5.25 10.02 5.68
CA ILE A 222 -5.32 9.46 7.03
C ILE A 222 -6.28 8.29 6.97
N GLY A 223 -5.86 7.13 7.48
CA GLY A 223 -6.71 5.95 7.64
C GLY A 223 -6.63 5.43 9.06
N LEU A 224 -7.77 5.13 9.66
CA LEU A 224 -7.88 4.51 10.98
C LEU A 224 -8.83 3.31 10.88
N SER A 225 -8.46 2.20 11.50
CA SER A 225 -9.27 0.99 11.54
C SER A 225 -9.21 0.37 12.93
N GLY A 226 -10.34 -0.06 13.42
CA GLY A 226 -10.45 -0.83 14.67
C GLY A 226 -11.22 -2.12 14.43
N GLU A 227 -10.70 -3.24 14.94
CA GLU A 227 -11.36 -4.53 14.89
C GLU A 227 -11.42 -5.19 16.26
N VAL A 228 -12.53 -5.85 16.55
CA VAL A 228 -12.67 -6.78 17.65
C VAL A 228 -12.94 -8.17 17.07
N ARG A 229 -12.03 -9.10 17.34
CA ARG A 229 -12.11 -10.49 16.87
C ARG A 229 -12.45 -11.37 18.06
N VAL A 230 -13.51 -12.19 17.95
CA VAL A 230 -13.96 -13.11 19.00
C VAL A 230 -13.90 -14.54 18.48
N LYS A 231 -13.09 -15.39 19.10
CA LYS A 231 -13.06 -16.82 18.82
C LYS A 231 -14.38 -17.47 19.25
N THR A 232 -15.07 -18.10 18.31
CA THR A 232 -16.32 -18.85 18.55
C THR A 232 -16.10 -20.37 18.51
N GLY A 233 -14.94 -20.82 18.06
CA GLY A 233 -14.50 -22.21 18.00
C GLY A 233 -12.99 -22.28 17.83
N GLU A 234 -12.47 -23.49 17.60
CA GLU A 234 -11.03 -23.71 17.40
C GLU A 234 -10.46 -22.96 16.19
N LYS A 235 -11.23 -22.94 15.09
CA LYS A 235 -10.82 -22.37 13.80
C LYS A 235 -11.65 -21.18 13.35
N LEU A 236 -12.72 -20.85 14.06
CA LEU A 236 -13.68 -19.83 13.65
C LEU A 236 -13.64 -18.64 14.58
N SER A 237 -13.57 -17.44 14.01
CA SER A 237 -13.71 -16.17 14.73
C SER A 237 -14.72 -15.27 14.03
N VAL A 238 -15.50 -14.53 14.81
CA VAL A 238 -16.37 -13.45 14.33
C VAL A 238 -15.67 -12.14 14.59
N VAL A 239 -15.81 -11.18 13.67
CA VAL A 239 -15.13 -9.89 13.72
C VAL A 239 -16.15 -8.78 13.56
N GLY A 240 -16.09 -7.78 14.42
CA GLY A 240 -16.72 -6.48 14.23
C GLY A 240 -15.65 -5.45 13.95
N PHE A 241 -15.91 -4.52 13.01
CA PHE A 241 -14.92 -3.50 12.66
C PHE A 241 -15.55 -2.16 12.31
N TYR A 242 -14.74 -1.12 12.46
CA TYR A 242 -15.03 0.24 12.04
C TYR A 242 -13.78 0.84 11.40
N ASP A 243 -13.95 1.39 10.20
CA ASP A 243 -12.89 2.05 9.44
C ASP A 243 -13.28 3.51 9.20
N THR A 244 -12.31 4.41 9.27
CA THR A 244 -12.51 5.81 8.86
C THR A 244 -11.28 6.31 8.12
N GLY A 245 -11.51 7.18 7.14
CA GLY A 245 -10.45 7.70 6.28
C GLY A 245 -10.71 9.14 5.86
N PHE A 246 -9.63 9.86 5.64
CA PHE A 246 -9.61 11.21 5.12
C PHE A 246 -8.69 11.28 3.91
N VAL A 247 -9.16 11.91 2.83
CA VAL A 247 -8.34 12.24 1.66
C VAL A 247 -8.41 13.75 1.45
N GLY A 248 -7.25 14.40 1.44
CA GLY A 248 -7.16 15.85 1.42
C GLY A 248 -6.36 16.42 0.25
N SER A 249 -6.77 17.62 -0.22
CA SER A 249 -6.12 18.35 -1.32
C SER A 249 -4.81 19.03 -0.90
N LYS A 250 -4.52 19.14 0.37
CA LYS A 250 -3.32 19.78 0.92
C LYS A 250 -2.44 18.74 1.61
N VAL A 251 -1.12 18.94 1.61
CA VAL A 251 -0.12 18.09 2.27
C VAL A 251 -0.42 17.91 3.76
N VAL A 252 -0.74 19.02 4.43
CA VAL A 252 -1.19 19.01 5.81
C VAL A 252 -2.72 19.11 5.82
N PRO A 253 -3.42 18.11 6.39
CA PRO A 253 -4.87 18.15 6.53
C PRO A 253 -5.35 19.40 7.25
N ARG A 254 -6.33 20.10 6.67
CA ARG A 254 -6.97 21.29 7.25
C ARG A 254 -8.48 21.21 7.05
N ASN A 255 -9.24 21.96 7.86
CA ASN A 255 -10.67 22.12 7.63
C ASN A 255 -10.94 22.53 6.17
N ARG A 256 -11.89 21.87 5.52
CA ARG A 256 -12.26 22.05 4.11
C ARG A 256 -11.20 21.67 3.07
N SER A 257 -10.10 20.97 3.45
CA SER A 257 -9.14 20.46 2.47
C SER A 257 -9.48 19.05 1.99
N GLY A 258 -10.50 18.40 2.52
CA GLY A 258 -10.94 17.07 2.19
C GLY A 258 -12.12 16.63 3.05
N ASN A 259 -12.54 15.38 2.89
CA ASN A 259 -13.69 14.82 3.59
C ASN A 259 -13.29 13.54 4.35
N TRP A 260 -13.95 13.34 5.49
CA TRP A 260 -13.92 12.08 6.22
C TRP A 260 -14.99 11.14 5.68
N HIS A 261 -14.66 9.87 5.61
CA HIS A 261 -15.55 8.79 5.21
C HIS A 261 -15.39 7.65 6.20
N SER A 262 -16.47 6.97 6.51
CA SER A 262 -16.44 5.85 7.45
C SER A 262 -17.22 4.66 6.92
N GLY A 263 -16.84 3.48 7.40
CA GLY A 263 -17.55 2.24 7.13
C GLY A 263 -17.47 1.31 8.32
N ALA A 264 -18.51 0.54 8.52
CA ALA A 264 -18.58 -0.45 9.59
C ALA A 264 -19.08 -1.77 9.04
N GLY A 265 -18.72 -2.86 9.70
CA GLY A 265 -19.15 -4.17 9.25
C GLY A 265 -18.85 -5.29 10.22
N LEU A 266 -19.26 -6.47 9.77
CA LEU A 266 -19.00 -7.73 10.44
C LEU A 266 -18.26 -8.67 9.49
N GLY A 267 -17.49 -9.57 10.05
CA GLY A 267 -16.76 -10.56 9.26
C GLY A 267 -16.56 -11.87 9.99
N VAL A 268 -16.09 -12.83 9.23
CA VAL A 268 -15.69 -14.16 9.72
C VAL A 268 -14.26 -14.42 9.33
N ARG A 269 -13.53 -15.09 10.21
CA ARG A 269 -12.18 -15.58 9.98
C ARG A 269 -12.16 -17.07 10.22
N TYR A 270 -11.68 -17.82 9.25
CA TYR A 270 -11.51 -19.26 9.37
C TYR A 270 -10.04 -19.60 9.26
N ASP A 271 -9.45 -20.09 10.36
CA ASP A 271 -8.03 -20.44 10.42
C ASP A 271 -7.76 -21.73 9.66
N THR A 272 -6.92 -21.64 8.63
CA THR A 272 -6.43 -22.79 7.87
C THR A 272 -4.97 -23.08 8.23
N GLY A 273 -4.43 -24.20 7.77
CA GLY A 273 -3.00 -24.52 7.99
C GLY A 273 -2.01 -23.59 7.27
N ILE A 274 -2.50 -22.72 6.37
CA ILE A 274 -1.68 -21.80 5.56
C ILE A 274 -2.07 -20.33 5.77
N GLY A 275 -2.92 -20.01 6.76
CA GLY A 275 -3.38 -18.68 7.10
C GLY A 275 -4.91 -18.57 7.12
N PRO A 276 -5.47 -17.47 7.66
CA PRO A 276 -6.91 -17.31 7.79
C PRO A 276 -7.59 -16.92 6.48
N ILE A 277 -8.70 -17.59 6.15
CA ILE A 277 -9.65 -17.10 5.15
C ILE A 277 -10.51 -16.02 5.82
N ARG A 278 -10.68 -14.88 5.14
CA ARG A 278 -11.39 -13.70 5.65
C ARG A 278 -12.56 -13.36 4.75
N PHE A 279 -13.73 -13.18 5.36
CA PHE A 279 -14.93 -12.72 4.68
C PHE A 279 -15.55 -11.58 5.48
N ASP A 280 -15.72 -10.42 4.88
CA ASP A 280 -16.24 -9.21 5.52
C ASP A 280 -17.44 -8.68 4.71
N VAL A 281 -18.47 -8.22 5.43
CA VAL A 281 -19.58 -7.44 4.89
C VAL A 281 -19.58 -6.08 5.59
N ALA A 282 -19.59 -5.02 4.81
CA ALA A 282 -19.51 -3.66 5.31
C ALA A 282 -20.45 -2.72 4.57
N ALA A 283 -20.86 -1.67 5.26
CA ALA A 283 -21.64 -0.57 4.71
C ALA A 283 -21.01 0.78 5.07
N PRO A 284 -21.22 1.83 4.24
CA PRO A 284 -20.87 3.20 4.61
C PRO A 284 -21.63 3.64 5.86
N VAL A 285 -20.97 4.44 6.71
CA VAL A 285 -21.54 4.99 7.95
C VAL A 285 -21.17 6.47 8.04
N GLY A 286 -22.15 7.36 8.10
CA GLY A 286 -21.95 8.83 8.24
C GLY A 286 -22.01 9.59 6.94
#